data_bb6781a9875a5406d570f7ed7c239736
#
_entry.id   bb6781a9875a5406d570f7ed7c239736
#
_cell.length_a   1.000
_cell.length_b   1.000
_cell.length_c   1.000
_cell.angle_alpha   90.00
_cell.angle_beta   90.00
_cell.angle_gamma   90.00
#
_symmetry.space_group_name_H-M   'P 1'
#
loop_
_entity.id
_entity.type
_entity.pdbx_description
1 polymer ?
#
loop_
_entity_poly.entity_id
_entity_poly.type
_entity_poly.pdbx_seq_one_letter_code
_entity_poly.pdbx_strand_id
1 'polypeptide(L)' 'MTQETIYILGAGGHGKVVADCLRAGGHMLAGFFDADPKRHGTEVLGLPVL' A
#
# COMPACT_ATOMS: atom_id res chain seq x y z
N MET A 1 20.16 10.76 5.51
CA MET A 1 18.71 10.74 5.67
C MET A 1 18.16 9.35 5.40
N THR A 2 17.36 8.84 6.30
CA THR A 2 16.81 7.48 6.18
C THR A 2 15.58 7.51 5.29
N GLN A 3 15.53 6.64 4.28
CA GLN A 3 14.32 6.45 3.49
C GLN A 3 13.46 5.40 4.18
N GLU A 4 12.21 5.72 4.39
CA GLU A 4 11.25 4.77 4.92
C GLU A 4 10.69 3.92 3.79
N THR A 5 10.57 2.62 4.04
CA THR A 5 9.83 1.72 3.16
C THR A 5 8.56 1.34 3.88
N ILE A 6 7.43 1.80 3.38
CA ILE A 6 6.15 1.60 4.04
C ILE A 6 5.30 0.64 3.21
N TYR A 7 4.79 -0.39 3.87
CA TYR A 7 3.78 -1.28 3.32
C TYR A 7 2.50 -1.11 4.13
N ILE A 8 1.38 -1.24 3.45
CA ILE A 8 0.07 -1.11 4.09
C ILE A 8 -0.53 -2.50 4.22
N LEU A 9 -1.04 -2.82 5.40
CA LEU A 9 -1.74 -4.08 5.63
C LEU A 9 -3.19 -3.94 5.17
N GLY A 10 -3.56 -4.75 4.18
CA GLY A 10 -4.90 -4.72 3.61
C GLY A 10 -5.00 -3.80 2.39
N ALA A 11 -5.40 -4.38 1.25
CA ALA A 11 -5.51 -3.67 -0.02
C ALA A 11 -6.96 -3.29 -0.38
N GLY A 12 -7.88 -3.42 0.58
CA GLY A 12 -9.28 -3.04 0.38
C GLY A 12 -9.50 -1.53 0.45
N GLY A 13 -10.77 -1.12 0.51
CA GLY A 13 -11.12 0.30 0.51
C GLY A 13 -10.46 1.11 1.61
N HIS A 14 -10.37 0.55 2.81
CA HIS A 14 -9.70 1.23 3.92
C HIS A 14 -8.20 1.41 3.67
N GLY A 15 -7.56 0.38 3.12
CA GLY A 15 -6.14 0.46 2.79
C GLY A 15 -5.86 1.54 1.74
N LYS A 16 -6.75 1.71 0.78
CA LYS A 16 -6.63 2.78 -0.22
C LYS A 16 -6.69 4.16 0.41
N VAL A 17 -7.59 4.36 1.37
CA VAL A 17 -7.71 5.63 2.08
C VAL A 17 -6.43 5.93 2.86
N VAL A 18 -5.90 4.93 3.56
CA VAL A 18 -4.65 5.07 4.31
C VAL A 18 -3.50 5.42 3.35
N ALA A 19 -3.43 4.74 2.20
CA ALA A 19 -2.40 5.01 1.20
C ALA A 19 -2.46 6.45 0.70
N ASP A 20 -3.65 6.94 0.37
CA ASP A 20 -3.82 8.31 -0.10
C ASP A 20 -3.39 9.32 0.97
N CYS A 21 -3.74 9.09 2.22
CA CYS A 21 -3.34 9.95 3.32
C CYS A 21 -1.82 10.00 3.49
N LEU A 22 -1.16 8.84 3.41
CA LEU A 22 0.29 8.77 3.56
C LEU A 22 1.00 9.44 2.38
N ARG A 23 0.51 9.25 1.15
CA ARG A 23 1.07 9.92 -0.02
C ARG A 23 0.92 11.44 0.07
N ALA A 24 -0.24 11.90 0.52
CA ALA A 24 -0.47 13.33 0.70
C ALA A 24 0.48 13.92 1.75
N GLY A 25 0.89 13.14 2.73
CA GLY A 25 1.89 13.52 3.72
C GLY A 25 3.34 13.41 3.26
N GLY A 26 3.56 13.01 2.00
CA GLY A 26 4.92 12.92 1.45
C GLY A 26 5.63 11.61 1.72
N HIS A 27 4.93 10.60 2.22
CA HIS A 27 5.53 9.29 2.50
C HIS A 27 5.65 8.46 1.23
N MET A 28 6.71 7.68 1.13
CA MET A 28 6.91 6.75 0.03
C MET A 28 6.34 5.39 0.38
N LEU A 29 5.45 4.91 -0.45
CA LEU A 29 4.81 3.61 -0.25
C LEU A 29 5.43 2.59 -1.20
N ALA A 30 5.69 1.38 -0.69
CA ALA A 30 6.27 0.30 -1.49
C ALA A 30 5.21 -0.69 -1.98
N GLY A 31 4.11 -0.85 -1.26
CA GLY A 31 3.06 -1.78 -1.65
C GLY A 31 2.09 -2.08 -0.53
N PHE A 32 1.31 -3.13 -0.76
CA PHE A 32 0.33 -3.62 0.20
C PHE A 32 0.63 -5.08 0.52
N PHE A 33 0.31 -5.48 1.75
CA PHE A 33 0.21 -6.90 2.11
C PHE A 33 -1.26 -7.21 2.36
N ASP A 34 -1.77 -8.28 1.76
CA ASP A 34 -3.16 -8.69 1.95
C ASP A 34 -3.22 -10.18 2.21
N ALA A 35 -4.05 -10.57 3.16
CA ALA A 35 -4.23 -11.96 3.52
C ALA A 35 -5.05 -12.74 2.47
N ASP A 36 -5.77 -12.02 1.60
CA ASP A 36 -6.57 -12.65 0.55
C ASP A 36 -5.68 -13.00 -0.65
N PRO A 37 -5.43 -14.31 -0.92
CA PRO A 37 -4.58 -14.70 -2.02
C PRO A 37 -5.07 -14.22 -3.38
N LYS A 38 -6.36 -13.94 -3.51
CA LYS A 38 -6.93 -13.43 -4.78
C LYS A 38 -6.42 -12.03 -5.12
N ARG A 39 -5.93 -11.29 -4.14
CA ARG A 39 -5.39 -9.95 -4.35
C ARG A 39 -3.91 -9.95 -4.65
N HIS A 40 -3.20 -11.05 -4.36
CA HIS A 40 -1.77 -11.13 -4.59
C HIS A 40 -1.45 -11.04 -6.08
N GLY A 41 -0.43 -10.27 -6.41
CA GLY A 41 -0.03 -10.06 -7.80
C GLY A 41 -0.84 -9.00 -8.53
N THR A 42 -1.84 -8.40 -7.88
CA THR A 42 -2.56 -7.26 -8.44
C THR A 42 -1.89 -5.95 -8.06
N GLU A 43 -2.39 -4.86 -8.62
CA GLU A 43 -1.94 -3.52 -8.27
C GLU A 43 -3.09 -2.71 -7.71
N VAL A 44 -2.79 -1.92 -6.68
CA VAL A 44 -3.73 -0.97 -6.10
C VAL A 44 -3.01 0.38 -6.04
N LEU A 45 -3.60 1.40 -6.63
CA LEU A 45 -3.00 2.74 -6.72
C LEU A 45 -1.58 2.72 -7.30
N GLY A 46 -1.33 1.83 -8.25
CA GLY A 46 -0.02 1.67 -8.87
C GLY A 46 1.00 0.93 -8.02
N LEU A 47 0.59 0.37 -6.89
CA LEU A 47 1.48 -0.33 -5.97
C LEU A 47 1.16 -1.83 -5.96
N PRO A 48 2.17 -2.69 -5.83
CA PRO A 48 1.93 -4.13 -5.82
C PRO A 48 1.24 -4.58 -4.54
N VAL A 49 0.43 -5.62 -4.67
CA VAL A 49 -0.18 -6.33 -3.55
C VAL A 49 0.54 -7.66 -3.38
N LEU A 50 1.09 -7.85 -2.21
CA LEU A 50 1.90 -9.03 -1.87
C LEU A 50 1.16 -9.94 -0.89
#